data_7f9f360a63d4aefa0c0fdd082cf96310
#
_entry.id   7f9f360a63d4aefa0c0fdd082cf96310
#
_cell.length_a   1.000
_cell.length_b   1.000
_cell.length_c   1.000
_cell.angle_alpha   90.00
_cell.angle_beta   90.00
_cell.angle_gamma   90.00
#
_symmetry.space_group_name_H-M   'P 1'
#
loop_
_entity.id
_entity.type
_entity.pdbx_description
1 polymer ?
#
loop_
_entity_poly.entity_id
_entity_poly.type
_entity_poly.pdbx_seq_one_letter_code
_entity_poly.pdbx_strand_id
1 'polypeptide(L)'
;MDLFYSNFDNDDKLITINQIDSKHIIRSFRKKIGDIIKITNGKGSVCEAEIIEEGKNIKVEIKRILNYKREKLSIHIAISPLKNISRFEWFVEKATELGINQITPIISEFTEKKKVNIERLERIIISSMKQSNQCYKPIINDVKDYLSFISNNNDEKIMANMKTDNKLDKGFIKSNNICLMIGPEGGFSDKEIIHALESNIKEITLGKNRLRTETAAIYSISAIKSLTN
;
A
#
# COMPACT_ATOMS: atom_id res chain seq x y z
N MET A 1 20.42 3.10 6.17
CA MET A 1 20.10 3.27 7.61
C MET A 1 18.83 2.47 7.84
N ASP A 2 18.89 1.49 8.73
CA ASP A 2 17.87 0.45 8.77
C ASP A 2 16.69 0.89 9.64
N LEU A 3 15.48 0.83 9.06
CA LEU A 3 14.23 1.13 9.74
C LEU A 3 13.55 -0.17 10.18
N PHE A 4 13.15 -0.24 11.45
CA PHE A 4 12.37 -1.34 12.00
C PHE A 4 10.92 -0.91 12.23
N TYR A 5 10.03 -1.87 12.48
CA TYR A 5 8.63 -1.60 12.75
C TYR A 5 8.22 -2.18 14.11
N SER A 6 7.57 -1.36 14.92
CA SER A 6 6.90 -1.80 16.14
C SER A 6 5.79 -0.84 16.49
N ASN A 7 4.75 -1.33 17.17
CA ASN A 7 3.73 -0.45 17.70
C ASN A 7 4.30 0.33 18.90
N PHE A 8 4.15 1.65 18.87
CA PHE A 8 4.41 2.55 19.99
C PHE A 8 3.60 3.84 19.81
N ASP A 9 3.32 4.49 20.92
CA ASP A 9 2.70 5.82 20.97
C ASP A 9 3.73 6.86 21.43
N ASN A 10 3.44 8.15 21.24
CA ASN A 10 4.39 9.23 21.49
C ASN A 10 4.79 9.37 22.99
N ASP A 11 3.99 8.81 23.90
CA ASP A 11 4.25 8.85 25.35
C ASP A 11 5.02 7.62 25.87
N ASP A 12 5.23 6.63 25.00
CA ASP A 12 5.99 5.43 25.37
C ASP A 12 7.46 5.77 25.58
N LYS A 13 8.07 5.15 26.59
CA LYS A 13 9.51 5.26 26.89
C LYS A 13 10.27 4.01 26.46
N LEU A 14 9.59 2.88 26.42
CA LEU A 14 10.18 1.57 26.16
C LEU A 14 9.40 0.84 25.06
N ILE A 15 10.12 0.15 24.19
CA ILE A 15 9.53 -0.73 23.17
C ILE A 15 10.14 -2.13 23.33
N THR A 16 9.28 -3.15 23.26
CA THR A 16 9.71 -4.54 23.13
C THR A 16 9.59 -4.97 21.67
N ILE A 17 10.73 -5.29 21.07
CA ILE A 17 10.81 -5.74 19.68
C ILE A 17 10.45 -7.23 19.61
N ASN A 18 9.65 -7.62 18.61
CA ASN A 18 9.30 -9.02 18.41
C ASN A 18 10.52 -9.90 18.09
N GLN A 19 10.39 -11.22 18.30
CA GLN A 19 11.49 -12.17 18.15
C GLN A 19 12.13 -12.18 16.76
N ILE A 20 11.34 -12.00 15.71
CA ILE A 20 11.82 -12.06 14.31
C ILE A 20 12.74 -10.86 14.05
N ASP A 21 12.26 -9.66 14.33
CA ASP A 21 13.03 -8.43 14.16
C ASP A 21 14.22 -8.38 15.14
N SER A 22 14.06 -8.87 16.38
CA SER A 22 15.16 -8.98 17.34
C SER A 22 16.31 -9.84 16.82
N LYS A 23 16.02 -11.03 16.27
CA LYS A 23 17.04 -11.86 15.61
C LYS A 23 17.72 -11.15 14.45
N HIS A 24 16.94 -10.41 13.66
CA HIS A 24 17.48 -9.68 12.51
C HIS A 24 18.41 -8.55 12.96
N ILE A 25 18.03 -7.78 13.97
CA ILE A 25 18.81 -6.69 14.54
C ILE A 25 20.18 -7.21 15.04
N ILE A 26 20.16 -8.27 15.85
CA ILE A 26 21.40 -8.80 16.45
C ILE A 26 22.27 -9.53 15.41
N ARG A 27 21.68 -10.42 14.61
CA ARG A 27 22.47 -11.31 13.72
C ARG A 27 22.86 -10.68 12.41
N SER A 28 21.93 -9.97 11.78
CA SER A 28 22.15 -9.39 10.44
C SER A 28 22.81 -8.01 10.53
N PHE A 29 22.32 -7.17 11.45
CA PHE A 29 22.85 -5.81 11.63
C PHE A 29 23.94 -5.75 12.70
N ARG A 30 24.20 -6.85 13.44
CA ARG A 30 25.23 -6.98 14.47
C ARG A 30 25.16 -5.89 15.54
N LYS A 31 23.95 -5.43 15.85
CA LYS A 31 23.69 -4.43 16.87
C LYS A 31 23.81 -5.04 18.26
N LYS A 32 24.25 -4.21 19.25
CA LYS A 32 24.50 -4.57 20.63
C LYS A 32 23.80 -3.62 21.59
N ILE A 33 23.78 -3.94 22.88
CA ILE A 33 23.37 -3.02 23.96
C ILE A 33 24.15 -1.70 23.83
N GLY A 34 23.44 -0.57 23.91
CA GLY A 34 23.96 0.78 23.72
C GLY A 34 23.85 1.30 22.27
N ASP A 35 23.60 0.44 21.27
CA ASP A 35 23.43 0.87 19.89
C ASP A 35 22.05 1.52 19.68
N ILE A 36 22.04 2.57 18.85
CA ILE A 36 20.80 3.25 18.42
C ILE A 36 20.25 2.58 17.16
N ILE A 37 18.94 2.36 17.16
CA ILE A 37 18.17 1.87 16.03
C ILE A 37 17.00 2.82 15.74
N LYS A 38 16.49 2.82 14.51
CA LYS A 38 15.29 3.57 14.12
C LYS A 38 14.08 2.65 14.00
N ILE A 39 12.98 3.05 14.62
CA ILE A 39 11.73 2.28 14.63
C ILE A 39 10.60 3.19 14.20
N THR A 40 9.77 2.76 13.24
CA THR A 40 8.52 3.43 12.89
C THR A 40 7.33 2.72 13.50
N ASN A 41 6.28 3.48 13.85
CA ASN A 41 4.99 2.94 14.24
C ASN A 41 4.03 2.73 13.06
N GLY A 42 4.43 3.11 11.83
CA GLY A 42 3.58 3.04 10.64
C GLY A 42 2.44 4.07 10.62
N LYS A 43 2.39 4.98 11.58
CA LYS A 43 1.39 6.06 11.70
C LYS A 43 2.00 7.46 11.49
N GLY A 44 3.27 7.51 11.03
CA GLY A 44 4.01 8.76 10.76
C GLY A 44 5.03 9.13 11.82
N SER A 45 5.18 8.35 12.90
CA SER A 45 6.23 8.58 13.90
C SER A 45 7.39 7.62 13.67
N VAL A 46 8.59 8.15 13.83
CA VAL A 46 9.84 7.38 13.83
C VAL A 46 10.60 7.73 15.10
N CYS A 47 10.96 6.75 15.91
CA CYS A 47 11.82 6.97 17.06
C CYS A 47 13.27 6.51 16.82
N GLU A 48 14.20 7.20 17.46
CA GLU A 48 15.57 6.75 17.71
C GLU A 48 15.58 6.13 19.11
N ALA A 49 15.92 4.84 19.19
CA ALA A 49 15.84 4.10 20.44
C ALA A 49 17.15 3.32 20.68
N GLU A 50 17.62 3.34 21.92
CA GLU A 50 18.80 2.62 22.37
C GLU A 50 18.46 1.21 22.84
N ILE A 51 19.22 0.23 22.40
CA ILE A 51 19.08 -1.16 22.88
C ILE A 51 19.57 -1.22 24.33
N ILE A 52 18.67 -1.56 25.26
CA ILE A 52 18.98 -1.65 26.69
C ILE A 52 19.02 -3.09 27.23
N GLU A 53 18.37 -4.02 26.52
CA GLU A 53 18.33 -5.44 26.91
C GLU A 53 18.32 -6.33 25.67
N GLU A 54 19.23 -7.31 25.65
CA GLU A 54 19.25 -8.38 24.65
C GLU A 54 18.55 -9.62 25.18
N GLY A 55 17.91 -10.38 24.25
CA GLY A 55 17.22 -11.61 24.61
C GLY A 55 16.44 -12.17 23.41
N LYS A 56 15.44 -13.01 23.70
CA LYS A 56 14.50 -13.51 22.69
C LYS A 56 13.77 -12.35 22.02
N ASN A 57 13.41 -11.36 22.81
CA ASN A 57 12.86 -10.06 22.40
C ASN A 57 13.78 -8.98 22.94
N ILE A 58 14.23 -8.08 22.09
CA ILE A 58 15.06 -6.93 22.49
C ILE A 58 14.16 -5.88 23.12
N LYS A 59 14.64 -5.25 24.20
CA LYS A 59 14.04 -4.02 24.72
C LYS A 59 14.87 -2.81 24.36
N VAL A 60 14.19 -1.75 23.96
CA VAL A 60 14.82 -0.49 23.59
C VAL A 60 14.19 0.66 24.34
N GLU A 61 15.00 1.66 24.69
CA GLU A 61 14.57 2.90 25.31
C GLU A 61 14.48 4.02 24.25
N ILE A 62 13.34 4.67 24.16
CA ILE A 62 13.14 5.78 23.21
C ILE A 62 13.93 6.99 23.69
N LYS A 63 14.82 7.50 22.83
CA LYS A 63 15.61 8.72 23.09
C LYS A 63 15.01 9.94 22.42
N ARG A 64 14.40 9.76 21.23
CA ARG A 64 13.83 10.84 20.45
C ARG A 64 12.74 10.32 19.54
N ILE A 65 11.65 11.09 19.37
CA ILE A 65 10.57 10.83 18.41
C ILE A 65 10.54 11.95 17.38
N LEU A 66 10.44 11.57 16.12
CA LEU A 66 10.25 12.45 14.96
C LEU A 66 8.90 12.13 14.34
N ASN A 67 8.05 13.17 14.21
CA ASN A 67 6.74 13.05 13.59
C ASN A 67 6.76 13.65 12.19
N TYR A 68 6.40 12.86 11.20
CA TYR A 68 6.31 13.25 9.80
C TYR A 68 4.88 13.59 9.43
N LYS A 69 4.68 14.63 8.63
CA LYS A 69 3.36 14.94 8.07
C LYS A 69 3.06 14.00 6.92
N ARG A 70 1.81 13.51 6.88
CA ARG A 70 1.32 12.75 5.73
C ARG A 70 1.20 13.67 4.51
N GLU A 71 1.54 13.16 3.34
CA GLU A 71 1.27 13.85 2.07
C GLU A 71 -0.23 14.10 1.92
N LYS A 72 -0.59 15.22 1.29
CA LYS A 72 -2.01 15.56 1.06
C LYS A 72 -2.67 14.59 0.09
N LEU A 73 -1.91 14.12 -0.90
CA LEU A 73 -2.39 13.16 -1.87
C LEU A 73 -2.55 11.78 -1.23
N SER A 74 -3.74 11.23 -1.34
CA SER A 74 -4.06 9.86 -0.93
C SER A 74 -4.42 9.03 -2.16
N ILE A 75 -3.59 8.01 -2.43
CA ILE A 75 -3.80 7.07 -3.53
C ILE A 75 -4.31 5.75 -2.97
N HIS A 76 -5.48 5.36 -3.45
CA HIS A 76 -6.11 4.07 -3.19
C HIS A 76 -6.13 3.26 -4.48
N ILE A 77 -5.65 2.02 -4.45
CA ILE A 77 -5.77 1.09 -5.59
C ILE A 77 -6.76 0.00 -5.25
N ALA A 78 -7.86 -0.04 -5.97
CA ALA A 78 -8.82 -1.13 -5.95
C ALA A 78 -8.50 -2.07 -7.11
N ILE A 79 -8.03 -3.27 -6.82
CA ILE A 79 -7.45 -4.16 -7.82
C ILE A 79 -7.96 -5.58 -7.68
N SER A 80 -8.31 -6.23 -8.80
CA SER A 80 -8.67 -7.63 -8.78
C SER A 80 -7.46 -8.50 -8.45
N PRO A 81 -7.60 -9.45 -7.51
CA PRO A 81 -6.55 -10.42 -7.23
C PRO A 81 -6.18 -11.21 -8.48
N LEU A 82 -4.89 -11.39 -8.70
CA LEU A 82 -4.35 -12.07 -9.87
C LEU A 82 -4.41 -13.58 -9.71
N LYS A 83 -4.57 -14.32 -10.80
CA LYS A 83 -4.46 -15.78 -10.83
C LYS A 83 -3.13 -16.23 -10.22
N ASN A 84 -2.03 -15.60 -10.62
CA ASN A 84 -0.72 -15.80 -10.02
C ASN A 84 -0.54 -14.88 -8.81
N ILE A 85 -0.67 -15.47 -7.61
CA ILE A 85 -0.58 -14.72 -6.35
C ILE A 85 0.78 -14.04 -6.15
N SER A 86 1.89 -14.60 -6.66
CA SER A 86 3.21 -13.98 -6.54
C SER A 86 3.29 -12.64 -7.27
N ARG A 87 2.54 -12.46 -8.37
CA ARG A 87 2.45 -11.17 -9.05
C ARG A 87 1.63 -10.15 -8.26
N PHE A 88 0.59 -10.63 -7.57
CA PHE A 88 -0.21 -9.77 -6.69
C PHE A 88 0.63 -9.33 -5.47
N GLU A 89 1.41 -10.23 -4.89
CA GLU A 89 2.35 -9.93 -3.81
C GLU A 89 3.42 -8.93 -4.27
N TRP A 90 3.97 -9.11 -5.47
CA TRP A 90 4.90 -8.16 -6.08
C TRP A 90 4.28 -6.78 -6.28
N PHE A 91 3.03 -6.72 -6.76
CA PHE A 91 2.29 -5.45 -6.83
C PHE A 91 2.20 -4.78 -5.47
N VAL A 92 1.78 -5.50 -4.42
CA VAL A 92 1.66 -4.96 -3.05
C VAL A 92 3.00 -4.42 -2.54
N GLU A 93 4.09 -5.14 -2.79
CA GLU A 93 5.44 -4.71 -2.46
C GLU A 93 5.79 -3.38 -3.17
N LYS A 94 5.67 -3.32 -4.49
CA LYS A 94 6.07 -2.13 -5.26
C LYS A 94 5.13 -0.95 -5.06
N ALA A 95 3.84 -1.19 -4.89
CA ALA A 95 2.89 -0.16 -4.54
C ALA A 95 3.22 0.48 -3.17
N THR A 96 3.64 -0.35 -2.19
CA THR A 96 4.12 0.15 -0.90
C THR A 96 5.38 1.00 -1.06
N GLU A 97 6.38 0.55 -1.84
CA GLU A 97 7.60 1.33 -2.12
C GLU A 97 7.28 2.69 -2.76
N LEU A 98 6.27 2.75 -3.63
CA LEU A 98 5.77 3.98 -4.24
C LEU A 98 4.95 4.86 -3.28
N GLY A 99 4.72 4.44 -2.04
CA GLY A 99 4.04 5.22 -1.02
C GLY A 99 2.56 5.43 -1.28
N ILE A 100 1.84 4.37 -1.64
CA ILE A 100 0.37 4.41 -1.68
C ILE A 100 -0.22 4.44 -0.26
N ASN A 101 -1.50 4.80 -0.17
CA ASN A 101 -2.20 4.89 1.11
C ASN A 101 -3.04 3.66 1.39
N GLN A 102 -3.63 3.05 0.35
CA GLN A 102 -4.62 2.00 0.53
C GLN A 102 -4.67 1.04 -0.66
N ILE A 103 -4.91 -0.23 -0.37
CA ILE A 103 -5.18 -1.29 -1.34
C ILE A 103 -6.49 -1.97 -0.95
N THR A 104 -7.39 -2.18 -1.91
CA THR A 104 -8.59 -3.02 -1.74
C THR A 104 -8.61 -4.09 -2.81
N PRO A 105 -8.50 -5.36 -2.46
CA PRO A 105 -8.78 -6.43 -3.40
C PRO A 105 -10.27 -6.45 -3.76
N ILE A 106 -10.60 -6.35 -5.06
CA ILE A 106 -12.00 -6.35 -5.55
C ILE A 106 -12.27 -7.57 -6.43
N ILE A 107 -13.40 -8.21 -6.21
CA ILE A 107 -13.84 -9.37 -7.00
C ILE A 107 -14.81 -8.87 -8.07
N SER A 108 -14.36 -8.89 -9.31
CA SER A 108 -15.13 -8.61 -10.51
C SER A 108 -15.51 -9.89 -11.25
N GLU A 109 -16.33 -9.79 -12.29
CA GLU A 109 -16.88 -10.95 -13.02
C GLU A 109 -15.80 -11.92 -13.50
N PHE A 110 -14.71 -11.39 -14.07
CA PHE A 110 -13.62 -12.21 -14.63
C PHE A 110 -12.48 -12.48 -13.63
N THR A 111 -12.69 -12.24 -12.33
CA THR A 111 -11.69 -12.55 -11.31
C THR A 111 -11.64 -14.06 -11.05
N GLU A 112 -10.55 -14.72 -11.45
CA GLU A 112 -10.35 -16.15 -11.22
C GLU A 112 -10.00 -16.46 -9.75
N LYS A 113 -9.13 -15.65 -9.14
CA LYS A 113 -8.66 -15.85 -7.75
C LYS A 113 -9.46 -14.99 -6.77
N LYS A 114 -10.41 -15.63 -6.06
CA LYS A 114 -11.32 -14.91 -5.14
C LYS A 114 -10.82 -14.83 -3.69
N LYS A 115 -9.80 -15.60 -3.33
CA LYS A 115 -9.27 -15.64 -1.95
C LYS A 115 -7.87 -15.03 -1.91
N VAL A 116 -7.66 -14.13 -0.95
CA VAL A 116 -6.40 -13.44 -0.69
C VAL A 116 -6.03 -13.63 0.79
N ASN A 117 -4.77 -13.91 1.06
CA ASN A 117 -4.28 -13.99 2.45
C ASN A 117 -3.83 -12.60 2.91
N ILE A 118 -4.73 -11.88 3.56
CA ILE A 118 -4.51 -10.51 4.03
C ILE A 118 -3.31 -10.43 5.00
N GLU A 119 -3.19 -11.38 5.94
CA GLU A 119 -2.06 -11.39 6.89
C GLU A 119 -0.70 -11.50 6.18
N ARG A 120 -0.64 -12.28 5.09
CA ARG A 120 0.57 -12.37 4.28
C ARG A 120 0.88 -11.06 3.57
N LEU A 121 -0.14 -10.39 3.01
CA LEU A 121 0.02 -9.08 2.37
C LEU A 121 0.45 -8.01 3.37
N GLU A 122 -0.09 -8.01 4.58
CA GLU A 122 0.36 -7.10 5.64
C GLU A 122 1.85 -7.28 5.98
N ARG A 123 2.33 -8.53 6.04
CA ARG A 123 3.77 -8.81 6.24
C ARG A 123 4.63 -8.25 5.09
N ILE A 124 4.16 -8.36 3.85
CA ILE A 124 4.83 -7.78 2.68
C ILE A 124 4.86 -6.26 2.79
N ILE A 125 3.73 -5.62 3.12
CA ILE A 125 3.64 -4.17 3.33
C ILE A 125 4.65 -3.71 4.40
N ILE A 126 4.69 -4.36 5.57
CA ILE A 126 5.62 -4.01 6.65
C ILE A 126 7.08 -4.17 6.19
N SER A 127 7.41 -5.26 5.50
CA SER A 127 8.75 -5.49 4.97
C SER A 127 9.17 -4.43 3.96
N SER A 128 8.28 -4.11 3.01
CA SER A 128 8.51 -3.12 1.96
C SER A 128 8.61 -1.69 2.53
N MET A 129 7.74 -1.34 3.48
CA MET A 129 7.78 -0.08 4.21
C MET A 129 9.13 0.12 4.93
N LYS A 130 9.64 -0.90 5.62
CA LYS A 130 10.96 -0.85 6.29
C LYS A 130 12.08 -0.63 5.28
N GLN A 131 12.06 -1.39 4.17
CA GLN A 131 13.08 -1.33 3.14
C GLN A 131 13.10 0.03 2.41
N SER A 132 11.92 0.61 2.16
CA SER A 132 11.79 1.93 1.49
C SER A 132 11.85 3.12 2.44
N ASN A 133 12.15 2.90 3.72
CA ASN A 133 12.25 3.95 4.77
C ASN A 133 10.98 4.79 4.92
N GLN A 134 9.80 4.21 4.73
CA GLN A 134 8.54 4.91 4.89
C GLN A 134 8.03 4.82 6.32
N CYS A 135 7.42 5.89 6.81
CA CYS A 135 6.86 5.97 8.16
C CYS A 135 5.35 5.78 8.22
N TYR A 136 4.67 5.72 7.07
CA TYR A 136 3.24 5.43 6.99
C TYR A 136 3.00 4.05 6.37
N LYS A 137 2.35 3.16 7.12
CA LYS A 137 1.96 1.83 6.64
C LYS A 137 0.72 1.96 5.75
N PRO A 138 0.75 1.51 4.49
CA PRO A 138 -0.44 1.38 3.67
C PRO A 138 -1.49 0.47 4.32
N ILE A 139 -2.76 0.81 4.12
CA ILE A 139 -3.88 -0.02 4.59
C ILE A 139 -4.18 -1.05 3.50
N ILE A 140 -4.22 -2.33 3.87
CA ILE A 140 -4.80 -3.39 3.05
C ILE A 140 -6.18 -3.72 3.60
N ASN A 141 -7.21 -3.53 2.79
CA ASN A 141 -8.60 -3.81 3.17
C ASN A 141 -8.95 -5.27 2.93
N ASP A 142 -10.02 -5.70 3.55
CA ASP A 142 -10.68 -6.96 3.22
C ASP A 142 -11.13 -6.99 1.77
N VAL A 143 -11.25 -8.20 1.23
CA VAL A 143 -11.76 -8.42 -0.12
C VAL A 143 -13.20 -7.91 -0.22
N LYS A 144 -13.49 -7.12 -1.26
CA LYS A 144 -14.84 -6.59 -1.56
C LYS A 144 -15.34 -7.15 -2.88
N ASP A 145 -16.64 -7.37 -3.00
CA ASP A 145 -17.24 -7.56 -4.30
C ASP A 145 -17.33 -6.22 -5.05
N TYR A 146 -17.34 -6.29 -6.37
CA TYR A 146 -17.35 -5.12 -7.24
C TYR A 146 -18.50 -4.16 -6.93
N LEU A 147 -19.75 -4.66 -6.80
CA LEU A 147 -20.93 -3.82 -6.59
C LEU A 147 -20.88 -3.10 -5.25
N SER A 148 -20.58 -3.83 -4.17
CA SER A 148 -20.40 -3.24 -2.84
C SER A 148 -19.28 -2.18 -2.83
N PHE A 149 -18.22 -2.39 -3.61
CA PHE A 149 -17.12 -1.45 -3.67
C PHE A 149 -17.50 -0.15 -4.36
N ILE A 150 -18.18 -0.19 -5.52
CA ILE A 150 -18.54 1.01 -6.26
C ILE A 150 -19.64 1.83 -5.58
N SER A 151 -20.52 1.19 -4.81
CA SER A 151 -21.59 1.87 -4.07
C SER A 151 -21.09 2.74 -2.91
N ASN A 152 -19.84 2.60 -2.50
CA ASN A 152 -19.22 3.42 -1.45
C ASN A 152 -18.66 4.71 -2.06
N ASN A 153 -19.10 5.89 -1.60
CA ASN A 153 -18.85 7.20 -2.21
C ASN A 153 -17.71 8.00 -1.54
N ASN A 154 -16.81 7.36 -0.79
CA ASN A 154 -15.80 8.09 -0.01
C ASN A 154 -14.62 8.66 -0.82
N ASP A 155 -14.36 8.13 -2.03
CA ASP A 155 -13.21 8.52 -2.85
C ASP A 155 -13.65 8.92 -4.27
N GLU A 156 -12.89 9.79 -4.95
CA GLU A 156 -13.03 9.98 -6.39
C GLU A 156 -12.52 8.72 -7.11
N LYS A 157 -13.45 7.92 -7.64
CA LYS A 157 -13.14 6.66 -8.32
C LYS A 157 -12.89 6.88 -9.79
N ILE A 158 -11.85 6.25 -10.30
CA ILE A 158 -11.46 6.22 -11.72
C ILE A 158 -11.25 4.75 -12.11
N MET A 159 -11.77 4.32 -13.23
CA MET A 159 -11.64 2.96 -13.75
C MET A 159 -10.64 2.91 -14.90
N ALA A 160 -9.63 2.04 -14.82
CA ALA A 160 -8.76 1.76 -15.95
C ALA A 160 -9.48 0.83 -16.94
N ASN A 161 -9.68 1.31 -18.17
CA ASN A 161 -10.30 0.56 -19.26
C ASN A 161 -9.56 0.82 -20.57
N MET A 162 -9.29 -0.23 -21.34
CA MET A 162 -8.63 -0.12 -22.65
C MET A 162 -9.57 0.32 -23.77
N LYS A 163 -10.89 0.29 -23.54
CA LYS A 163 -11.89 0.62 -24.56
C LYS A 163 -12.18 2.11 -24.66
N THR A 164 -11.62 2.95 -23.77
CA THR A 164 -11.79 4.40 -23.78
C THR A 164 -10.56 5.09 -24.36
N ASP A 165 -10.76 6.28 -24.94
CA ASP A 165 -9.69 7.17 -25.41
C ASP A 165 -9.29 8.22 -24.36
N ASN A 166 -9.99 8.28 -23.22
CA ASN A 166 -9.73 9.23 -22.16
C ASN A 166 -8.39 8.93 -21.49
N LYS A 167 -7.43 9.84 -21.56
CA LYS A 167 -6.12 9.68 -20.95
C LYS A 167 -6.12 10.23 -19.52
N LEU A 168 -5.35 9.60 -18.65
CA LEU A 168 -5.10 10.14 -17.32
C LEU A 168 -4.28 11.43 -17.44
N ASP A 169 -4.87 12.55 -17.07
CA ASP A 169 -4.23 13.87 -17.03
C ASP A 169 -4.61 14.63 -15.73
N LYS A 170 -4.10 15.85 -15.57
CA LYS A 170 -4.43 16.70 -14.41
C LYS A 170 -5.92 17.01 -14.28
N GLY A 171 -6.68 17.04 -15.37
CA GLY A 171 -8.12 17.29 -15.37
C GLY A 171 -8.95 16.15 -14.78
N PHE A 172 -8.39 14.94 -14.75
CA PHE A 172 -9.01 13.81 -14.07
C PHE A 172 -8.80 13.83 -12.55
N ILE A 173 -7.78 14.52 -12.07
CA ILE A 173 -7.42 14.55 -10.64
C ILE A 173 -8.06 15.80 -10.02
N LYS A 174 -9.26 15.65 -9.48
CA LYS A 174 -10.01 16.77 -8.88
C LYS A 174 -9.95 16.76 -7.34
N SER A 175 -9.58 15.64 -6.75
CA SER A 175 -9.51 15.41 -5.31
C SER A 175 -8.11 14.99 -4.89
N ASN A 176 -7.78 15.25 -3.64
CA ASN A 176 -6.59 14.65 -3.02
C ASN A 176 -6.79 13.18 -2.63
N ASN A 177 -8.02 12.65 -2.70
CA ASN A 177 -8.34 11.24 -2.43
C ASN A 177 -8.76 10.56 -3.73
N ILE A 178 -7.85 9.83 -4.34
CA ILE A 178 -8.04 9.20 -5.64
C ILE A 178 -8.07 7.70 -5.46
N CYS A 179 -9.14 7.07 -5.94
CA CYS A 179 -9.22 5.62 -6.02
C CYS A 179 -9.17 5.18 -7.48
N LEU A 180 -8.14 4.44 -7.86
CA LEU A 180 -8.06 3.84 -9.18
C LEU A 180 -8.44 2.36 -9.13
N MET A 181 -9.37 1.96 -10.00
CA MET A 181 -9.87 0.61 -10.15
C MET A 181 -9.16 -0.11 -11.29
N ILE A 182 -8.56 -1.26 -11.01
CA ILE A 182 -7.84 -2.10 -11.98
C ILE A 182 -8.49 -3.48 -12.02
N GLY A 183 -8.99 -3.87 -13.19
CA GLY A 183 -9.62 -5.17 -13.41
C GLY A 183 -8.63 -6.34 -13.43
N PRO A 184 -9.13 -7.59 -13.47
CA PRO A 184 -8.33 -8.79 -13.64
C PRO A 184 -7.73 -8.87 -15.05
N GLU A 185 -7.07 -9.98 -15.37
CA GLU A 185 -6.46 -10.22 -16.68
C GLU A 185 -7.45 -10.13 -17.86
N GLY A 186 -8.74 -10.43 -17.61
CA GLY A 186 -9.85 -10.27 -18.57
C GLY A 186 -10.44 -8.86 -18.63
N GLY A 187 -10.02 -7.95 -17.76
CA GLY A 187 -10.62 -6.61 -17.60
C GLY A 187 -11.94 -6.65 -16.83
N PHE A 188 -12.67 -5.54 -16.86
CA PHE A 188 -14.04 -5.46 -16.37
C PHE A 188 -15.00 -5.88 -17.49
N SER A 189 -16.13 -6.51 -17.12
CA SER A 189 -17.19 -6.84 -18.09
C SER A 189 -17.92 -5.59 -18.56
N ASP A 190 -18.61 -5.68 -19.71
CA ASP A 190 -19.40 -4.56 -20.24
C ASP A 190 -20.47 -4.10 -19.25
N LYS A 191 -21.08 -5.04 -18.48
CA LYS A 191 -22.06 -4.72 -17.43
C LYS A 191 -21.41 -3.94 -16.28
N GLU A 192 -20.22 -4.33 -15.86
CA GLU A 192 -19.47 -3.62 -14.80
C GLU A 192 -19.06 -2.22 -15.26
N ILE A 193 -18.64 -2.08 -16.51
CA ILE A 193 -18.29 -0.79 -17.11
C ILE A 193 -19.51 0.14 -17.14
N ILE A 194 -20.65 -0.32 -17.67
CA ILE A 194 -21.90 0.45 -17.71
C ILE A 194 -22.29 0.89 -16.28
N HIS A 195 -22.26 -0.02 -15.32
CA HIS A 195 -22.61 0.28 -13.93
C HIS A 195 -21.66 1.30 -13.29
N ALA A 196 -20.38 1.24 -13.61
CA ALA A 196 -19.41 2.25 -13.16
C ALA A 196 -19.76 3.64 -13.73
N LEU A 197 -20.07 3.72 -15.02
CA LEU A 197 -20.46 4.97 -15.67
C LEU A 197 -21.76 5.56 -15.09
N GLU A 198 -22.77 4.73 -14.85
CA GLU A 198 -24.01 5.12 -14.16
C GLU A 198 -23.76 5.63 -12.74
N SER A 199 -22.71 5.11 -12.08
CA SER A 199 -22.23 5.56 -10.76
C SER A 199 -21.29 6.78 -10.82
N ASN A 200 -21.21 7.49 -11.97
CA ASN A 200 -20.31 8.62 -12.21
C ASN A 200 -18.81 8.31 -12.05
N ILE A 201 -18.41 7.06 -12.16
CA ILE A 201 -17.01 6.64 -12.19
C ILE A 201 -16.48 6.85 -13.61
N LYS A 202 -15.41 7.64 -13.73
CA LYS A 202 -14.81 7.95 -15.03
C LYS A 202 -13.89 6.83 -15.48
N GLU A 203 -13.83 6.63 -16.79
CA GLU A 203 -12.89 5.70 -17.40
C GLU A 203 -11.66 6.42 -17.92
N ILE A 204 -10.52 5.77 -17.79
CA ILE A 204 -9.26 6.20 -18.39
C ILE A 204 -8.55 5.05 -19.08
N THR A 205 -7.83 5.37 -20.17
CA THR A 205 -6.83 4.47 -20.74
C THR A 205 -5.45 4.75 -20.18
N LEU A 206 -4.68 3.69 -19.97
CA LEU A 206 -3.26 3.75 -19.53
C LEU A 206 -2.30 3.68 -20.73
N GLY A 207 -2.80 3.83 -21.95
CA GLY A 207 -2.03 3.84 -23.17
C GLY A 207 -2.52 2.82 -24.19
N LYS A 208 -1.85 2.77 -25.35
CA LYS A 208 -2.25 1.91 -26.48
C LYS A 208 -1.93 0.42 -26.26
N ASN A 209 -0.94 0.12 -25.43
CA ASN A 209 -0.50 -1.24 -25.19
C ASN A 209 -1.29 -1.89 -24.07
N ARG A 210 -1.61 -3.18 -24.22
CA ARG A 210 -2.21 -3.97 -23.15
C ARG A 210 -1.17 -4.20 -22.06
N LEU A 211 -1.42 -3.63 -20.89
CA LEU A 211 -0.61 -3.87 -19.68
C LEU A 211 -1.16 -5.08 -18.90
N ARG A 212 -0.28 -5.79 -18.22
CA ARG A 212 -0.71 -6.73 -17.19
C ARG A 212 -1.30 -5.97 -16.00
N THR A 213 -2.21 -6.59 -15.27
CA THR A 213 -2.92 -5.95 -14.14
C THR A 213 -1.97 -5.33 -13.11
N GLU A 214 -0.94 -6.06 -12.69
CA GLU A 214 0.09 -5.55 -11.78
C GLU A 214 0.87 -4.35 -12.37
N THR A 215 1.18 -4.42 -13.66
CA THR A 215 1.87 -3.34 -14.37
C THR A 215 0.98 -2.12 -14.50
N ALA A 216 -0.30 -2.32 -14.86
CA ALA A 216 -1.27 -1.24 -14.94
C ALA A 216 -1.40 -0.48 -13.61
N ALA A 217 -1.47 -1.22 -12.50
CA ALA A 217 -1.56 -0.62 -11.17
C ALA A 217 -0.32 0.20 -10.81
N ILE A 218 0.90 -0.33 -11.01
CA ILE A 218 2.15 0.39 -10.72
C ILE A 218 2.32 1.60 -11.63
N TYR A 219 2.04 1.46 -12.93
CA TYR A 219 2.07 2.58 -13.87
C TYR A 219 1.13 3.71 -13.44
N SER A 220 -0.08 3.35 -13.00
CA SER A 220 -1.09 4.32 -12.56
C SER A 220 -0.66 5.10 -11.33
N ILE A 221 -0.07 4.42 -10.32
CA ILE A 221 0.45 5.08 -9.12
C ILE A 221 1.52 6.10 -9.51
N SER A 222 2.47 5.69 -10.37
CA SER A 222 3.56 6.55 -10.83
C SER A 222 3.05 7.74 -11.64
N ALA A 223 2.07 7.52 -12.53
CA ALA A 223 1.46 8.57 -13.34
C ALA A 223 0.71 9.59 -12.47
N ILE A 224 -0.13 9.13 -11.51
CA ILE A 224 -0.84 10.02 -10.58
C ILE A 224 0.17 10.87 -9.79
N LYS A 225 1.21 10.28 -9.22
CA LYS A 225 2.24 11.03 -8.48
C LYS A 225 2.96 12.06 -9.36
N SER A 226 3.29 11.69 -10.60
CA SER A 226 3.94 12.63 -11.54
C SER A 226 3.04 13.80 -11.95
N LEU A 227 1.73 13.60 -12.03
CA LEU A 227 0.78 14.65 -12.38
C LEU A 227 0.46 15.60 -11.22
N THR A 228 0.71 15.17 -9.97
CA THR A 228 0.35 15.92 -8.75
C THR A 228 1.53 16.58 -8.05
N ASN A 229 2.76 16.22 -8.43
CA ASN A 229 3.99 16.92 -8.06
C ASN A 229 4.25 18.05 -9.07
#